data_e8b92fee78e0c2b49b4cc3903e863088
#
_entry.id   e8b92fee78e0c2b49b4cc3903e863088
#
_cell.length_a   1.000
_cell.length_b   1.000
_cell.length_c   1.000
_cell.angle_alpha   90.00
_cell.angle_beta   90.00
_cell.angle_gamma   90.00
#
_symmetry.space_group_name_H-M   'P 1'
#
loop_
_entity.id
_entity.type
_entity.pdbx_description
1 polymer ?
#
loop_
_entity_poly.entity_id
_entity_poly.type
_entity_poly.pdbx_seq_one_letter_code
_entity_poly.pdbx_strand_id
1 'polypeptide(L)'
;MSLREKTISGAKWSAMSTLAIIALGLIQMTLLARLMDGHQFGLLTISLVIIALADTLSDFGIANSIIQRKNISNLELSTLYWLNVGLGWAVCVGVFLLSDTLALLLRNPDLAPLIKALSLAFIVIPHGQQYRALMQKELAFSKIGAIETFSVLVGFCVTTLGAWFWPNAMMAIIGYLANTLVRTALFGFTGRKIYRPGLHFSLRAVMPNLKFGAWLTADSLINYLNTNLSTLVLARILGAAAAGGFNLAWNLAVVPPSKLNPIITRVLFPAFAKMQDDTARLRVNFYKLISLVGIINFPALLGLLVVSDKVVPLLFGEKWNSVIPVLQLLCLVGLLRAIGNPVGSLLMATSRVDLSFKFNVFKTFLFIPFIIAGGLWHGVTGVTLGFLAVQVINTVLTYFVLLKPVLGPSYRDYLYSLWLPFRLALPTVAASYATGLALTPHWQPALVLAAQIAAGILAFALTVALSRHPLILEVKRPFCRNPTLKVLLRAG
;
A
#
# COMPACT_ATOMS: atom_id res chain seq x y z
N MET A 1 -25.53 16.91 -14.19
CA MET A 1 -24.86 15.60 -14.20
C MET A 1 -25.66 14.62 -13.35
N SER A 2 -26.01 13.47 -13.90
CA SER A 2 -26.65 12.38 -13.17
C SER A 2 -25.71 11.83 -12.08
N LEU A 3 -26.23 11.19 -11.03
CA LEU A 3 -25.42 10.55 -9.97
C LEU A 3 -24.41 9.55 -10.59
N ARG A 4 -24.82 8.84 -11.62
CA ARG A 4 -23.98 7.89 -12.37
C ARG A 4 -22.81 8.59 -13.08
N GLU A 5 -23.03 9.72 -13.72
CA GLU A 5 -21.98 10.49 -14.39
C GLU A 5 -21.00 11.07 -13.39
N LYS A 6 -21.47 11.61 -12.26
CA LYS A 6 -20.61 12.10 -11.16
C LYS A 6 -19.73 10.98 -10.60
N THR A 7 -20.30 9.79 -10.41
CA THR A 7 -19.55 8.63 -9.88
C THR A 7 -18.49 8.15 -10.86
N ILE A 8 -18.81 8.03 -12.15
CA ILE A 8 -17.84 7.57 -13.18
C ILE A 8 -16.73 8.60 -13.38
N SER A 9 -17.08 9.88 -13.48
CA SER A 9 -16.09 10.97 -13.59
C SER A 9 -15.20 11.03 -12.34
N GLY A 10 -15.81 10.93 -11.15
CA GLY A 10 -15.08 10.91 -9.88
C GLY A 10 -14.12 9.73 -9.78
N ALA A 11 -14.52 8.54 -10.22
CA ALA A 11 -13.66 7.35 -10.23
C ALA A 11 -12.45 7.51 -11.17
N LYS A 12 -12.65 8.09 -12.37
CA LYS A 12 -11.56 8.39 -13.31
C LYS A 12 -10.55 9.38 -12.72
N TRP A 13 -11.03 10.49 -12.16
CA TRP A 13 -10.19 11.49 -11.52
C TRP A 13 -9.44 10.94 -10.31
N SER A 14 -10.10 10.13 -9.48
CA SER A 14 -9.48 9.47 -8.33
C SER A 14 -8.38 8.49 -8.78
N ALA A 15 -8.62 7.71 -9.82
CA ALA A 15 -7.61 6.81 -10.37
C ALA A 15 -6.41 7.57 -10.93
N MET A 16 -6.64 8.63 -11.71
CA MET A 16 -5.58 9.45 -12.30
C MET A 16 -4.74 10.16 -11.24
N SER A 17 -5.38 10.78 -10.24
CA SER A 17 -4.65 11.42 -9.13
C SER A 17 -3.87 10.41 -8.29
N THR A 18 -4.43 9.23 -8.03
CA THR A 18 -3.71 8.15 -7.32
C THR A 18 -2.47 7.70 -8.09
N LEU A 19 -2.58 7.50 -9.41
CA LEU A 19 -1.43 7.14 -10.23
C LEU A 19 -0.37 8.24 -10.26
N ALA A 20 -0.77 9.51 -10.36
CA ALA A 20 0.15 10.65 -10.31
C ALA A 20 0.88 10.72 -8.96
N ILE A 21 0.18 10.54 -7.84
CA ILE A 21 0.77 10.52 -6.49
C ILE A 21 1.75 9.36 -6.33
N ILE A 22 1.41 8.16 -6.83
CA ILE A 22 2.31 7.00 -6.81
C ILE A 22 3.57 7.29 -7.64
N ALA A 23 3.42 7.84 -8.84
CA ALA A 23 4.54 8.17 -9.70
C ALA A 23 5.46 9.23 -9.05
N LEU A 24 4.89 10.31 -8.52
CA LEU A 24 5.64 11.34 -7.79
C LEU A 24 6.36 10.74 -6.57
N GLY A 25 5.70 9.86 -5.83
CA GLY A 25 6.29 9.16 -4.68
C GLY A 25 7.48 8.27 -5.06
N LEU A 26 7.38 7.52 -6.17
CA LEU A 26 8.48 6.70 -6.67
C LEU A 26 9.66 7.55 -7.16
N ILE A 27 9.38 8.64 -7.88
CA ILE A 27 10.41 9.59 -8.34
C ILE A 27 11.11 10.22 -7.12
N GLN A 28 10.34 10.69 -6.14
CA GLN A 28 10.88 11.27 -4.90
C GLN A 28 11.76 10.28 -4.15
N MET A 29 11.28 9.04 -3.98
CA MET A 29 12.05 7.97 -3.34
C MET A 29 13.37 7.71 -4.06
N THR A 30 13.34 7.66 -5.41
CA THR A 30 14.52 7.47 -6.24
C THR A 30 15.53 8.60 -6.07
N LEU A 31 15.06 9.85 -6.11
CA LEU A 31 15.91 11.03 -5.94
C LEU A 31 16.54 11.07 -4.55
N LEU A 32 15.74 10.85 -3.50
CA LEU A 32 16.24 10.83 -2.12
C LEU A 32 17.23 9.68 -1.88
N ALA A 33 16.97 8.50 -2.41
CA ALA A 33 17.88 7.37 -2.32
C ALA A 33 19.22 7.63 -3.02
N ARG A 34 19.26 8.45 -4.08
CA ARG A 34 20.49 8.87 -4.75
C ARG A 34 21.24 9.98 -4.01
N LEU A 35 20.51 10.96 -3.49
CA LEU A 35 21.10 12.15 -2.85
C LEU A 35 21.56 11.85 -1.41
N MET A 36 20.78 11.11 -0.63
CA MET A 36 21.08 10.80 0.76
C MET A 36 21.92 9.54 0.91
N ASP A 37 22.69 9.44 1.98
CA ASP A 37 23.30 8.18 2.40
C ASP A 37 22.27 7.21 2.98
N GLY A 38 22.68 5.95 3.20
CA GLY A 38 21.79 4.92 3.71
C GLY A 38 21.28 5.20 5.12
N HIS A 39 22.08 5.87 5.96
CA HIS A 39 21.70 6.22 7.33
C HIS A 39 20.59 7.30 7.34
N GLN A 40 20.80 8.40 6.62
CA GLN A 40 19.82 9.48 6.50
C GLN A 40 18.50 9.01 5.88
N PHE A 41 18.57 8.18 4.82
CA PHE A 41 17.39 7.60 4.21
C PHE A 41 16.64 6.66 5.18
N GLY A 42 17.39 5.92 5.99
CA GLY A 42 16.83 5.06 7.03
C GLY A 42 16.16 5.85 8.16
N LEU A 43 16.78 6.92 8.64
CA LEU A 43 16.18 7.83 9.63
C LEU A 43 14.85 8.41 9.13
N LEU A 44 14.81 8.87 7.89
CA LEU A 44 13.58 9.34 7.25
C LEU A 44 12.50 8.24 7.26
N THR A 45 12.86 7.03 6.82
CA THR A 45 11.94 5.88 6.77
C THR A 45 11.34 5.57 8.13
N ILE A 46 12.16 5.47 9.17
CA ILE A 46 11.72 5.14 10.53
C ILE A 46 10.82 6.25 11.07
N SER A 47 11.20 7.49 10.87
CA SER A 47 10.42 8.65 11.31
C SER A 47 9.04 8.67 10.67
N LEU A 48 8.94 8.40 9.35
CA LEU A 48 7.66 8.31 8.65
C LEU A 48 6.80 7.13 9.15
N VAL A 49 7.40 5.99 9.50
CA VAL A 49 6.67 4.86 10.09
C VAL A 49 6.09 5.24 11.46
N ILE A 50 6.86 5.91 12.32
CA ILE A 50 6.39 6.32 13.65
C ILE A 50 5.23 7.33 13.51
N ILE A 51 5.38 8.30 12.62
CA ILE A 51 4.36 9.34 12.42
C ILE A 51 3.08 8.79 11.82
N ALA A 52 3.16 7.87 10.87
CA ALA A 52 1.96 7.24 10.31
C ALA A 52 1.22 6.35 11.32
N LEU A 53 1.93 5.78 12.31
CA LEU A 53 1.32 5.13 13.46
C LEU A 53 0.53 6.13 14.30
N ALA A 54 1.14 7.27 14.61
CA ALA A 54 0.52 8.35 15.38
C ALA A 54 -0.66 8.99 14.62
N ASP A 55 -0.57 9.12 13.29
CA ASP A 55 -1.67 9.60 12.42
C ASP A 55 -2.90 8.69 12.50
N THR A 56 -2.70 7.37 12.54
CA THR A 56 -3.79 6.39 12.75
C THR A 56 -4.52 6.61 14.08
N LEU A 57 -3.81 7.01 15.12
CA LEU A 57 -4.40 7.36 16.42
C LEU A 57 -5.11 8.72 16.37
N SER A 58 -4.57 9.69 15.64
CA SER A 58 -5.13 11.05 15.53
C SER A 58 -6.49 11.08 14.83
N ASP A 59 -6.71 10.29 13.78
CA ASP A 59 -7.99 10.23 13.06
C ASP A 59 -9.13 9.65 13.90
N PHE A 60 -8.83 8.73 14.81
CA PHE A 60 -9.81 8.03 15.67
C PHE A 60 -11.09 7.60 14.94
N GLY A 61 -11.00 7.31 13.63
CA GLY A 61 -12.11 6.90 12.78
C GLY A 61 -13.19 7.98 12.55
N ILE A 62 -12.93 9.23 12.93
CA ILE A 62 -13.87 10.37 12.81
C ILE A 62 -14.25 10.59 11.35
N ALA A 63 -13.27 10.61 10.44
CA ALA A 63 -13.53 10.80 9.02
C ALA A 63 -14.48 9.73 8.45
N ASN A 64 -14.27 8.47 8.80
CA ASN A 64 -15.12 7.36 8.37
C ASN A 64 -16.53 7.44 8.94
N SER A 65 -16.68 7.87 10.20
CA SER A 65 -18.00 8.03 10.84
C SER A 65 -18.84 9.13 10.18
N ILE A 66 -18.20 10.22 9.71
CA ILE A 66 -18.86 11.30 8.97
C ILE A 66 -19.38 10.80 7.60
N ILE A 67 -18.60 9.97 6.91
CA ILE A 67 -18.98 9.43 5.60
C ILE A 67 -20.13 8.42 5.73
N GLN A 68 -20.12 7.57 6.75
CA GLN A 68 -21.08 6.50 6.93
C GLN A 68 -22.49 7.00 7.28
N ARG A 69 -22.60 8.05 8.10
CA ARG A 69 -23.89 8.57 8.52
C ARG A 69 -24.58 9.38 7.43
N LYS A 70 -25.85 9.09 7.15
CA LYS A 70 -26.65 9.83 6.15
C LYS A 70 -26.89 11.27 6.63
N ASN A 71 -27.37 11.43 7.86
CA ASN A 71 -27.69 12.72 8.46
C ASN A 71 -26.75 13.00 9.64
N ILE A 72 -26.06 14.11 9.64
CA ILE A 72 -25.22 14.61 10.72
C ILE A 72 -25.61 16.05 10.98
N SER A 73 -25.90 16.37 12.23
CA SER A 73 -26.25 17.74 12.64
C SER A 73 -25.03 18.64 12.67
N ASN A 74 -25.25 19.96 12.60
CA ASN A 74 -24.16 20.92 12.73
C ASN A 74 -23.48 20.86 14.11
N LEU A 75 -24.24 20.50 15.16
CA LEU A 75 -23.69 20.27 16.50
C LEU A 75 -22.72 19.09 16.53
N GLU A 76 -23.09 17.95 15.91
CA GLU A 76 -22.22 16.79 15.82
C GLU A 76 -20.97 17.11 15.01
N LEU A 77 -21.09 17.78 13.85
CA LEU A 77 -19.94 18.19 13.04
C LEU A 77 -18.99 19.11 13.80
N SER A 78 -19.52 20.12 14.52
CA SER A 78 -18.70 21.02 15.33
C SER A 78 -17.97 20.28 16.45
N THR A 79 -18.67 19.38 17.14
CA THR A 79 -18.10 18.57 18.22
C THR A 79 -17.00 17.66 17.67
N LEU A 80 -17.22 16.96 16.55
CA LEU A 80 -16.21 16.11 15.91
C LEU A 80 -14.99 16.89 15.45
N TYR A 81 -15.20 18.12 14.93
CA TYR A 81 -14.11 19.01 14.54
C TYR A 81 -13.19 19.35 15.73
N TRP A 82 -13.76 19.85 16.81
CA TRP A 82 -12.98 20.24 17.99
C TRP A 82 -12.37 19.07 18.71
N LEU A 83 -13.04 17.90 18.72
CA LEU A 83 -12.45 16.66 19.21
C LEU A 83 -11.23 16.25 18.37
N ASN A 84 -11.34 16.30 17.03
CA ASN A 84 -10.22 15.95 16.16
C ASN A 84 -9.04 16.91 16.36
N VAL A 85 -9.30 18.21 16.50
CA VAL A 85 -8.27 19.21 16.82
C VAL A 85 -7.61 18.91 18.18
N GLY A 86 -8.42 18.66 19.21
CA GLY A 86 -7.90 18.34 20.55
C GLY A 86 -7.10 17.03 20.57
N LEU A 87 -7.56 15.99 19.88
CA LEU A 87 -6.81 14.74 19.74
C LEU A 87 -5.50 14.94 18.97
N GLY A 88 -5.53 15.71 17.88
CA GLY A 88 -4.31 16.03 17.13
C GLY A 88 -3.26 16.76 18.00
N TRP A 89 -3.68 17.73 18.79
CA TRP A 89 -2.80 18.42 19.71
C TRP A 89 -2.27 17.48 20.80
N ALA A 90 -3.11 16.63 21.37
CA ALA A 90 -2.70 15.63 22.34
C ALA A 90 -1.67 14.64 21.75
N VAL A 91 -1.89 14.18 20.52
CA VAL A 91 -0.93 13.32 19.79
C VAL A 91 0.37 14.08 19.48
N CYS A 92 0.30 15.37 19.09
CA CYS A 92 1.48 16.20 18.89
C CYS A 92 2.35 16.26 20.17
N VAL A 93 1.74 16.63 21.30
CA VAL A 93 2.43 16.72 22.59
C VAL A 93 2.96 15.34 23.01
N GLY A 94 2.15 14.29 22.88
CA GLY A 94 2.56 12.93 23.22
C GLY A 94 3.76 12.45 22.39
N VAL A 95 3.72 12.61 21.06
CA VAL A 95 4.83 12.23 20.17
C VAL A 95 6.07 13.08 20.42
N PHE A 96 5.90 14.39 20.67
CA PHE A 96 7.00 15.29 20.98
C PHE A 96 7.73 14.88 22.27
N LEU A 97 6.98 14.60 23.34
CA LEU A 97 7.55 14.17 24.64
C LEU A 97 8.15 12.75 24.56
N LEU A 98 7.54 11.85 23.80
CA LEU A 98 8.04 10.49 23.65
C LEU A 98 9.19 10.37 22.64
N SER A 99 9.53 11.41 21.89
CA SER A 99 10.52 11.37 20.80
C SER A 99 11.89 10.87 21.26
N ASP A 100 12.38 11.34 22.42
CA ASP A 100 13.68 10.93 22.98
C ASP A 100 13.63 9.47 23.43
N THR A 101 12.53 9.05 24.07
CA THR A 101 12.30 7.65 24.47
C THR A 101 12.24 6.70 23.26
N LEU A 102 11.55 7.10 22.18
CA LEU A 102 11.47 6.33 20.94
C LEU A 102 12.85 6.22 20.27
N ALA A 103 13.62 7.31 20.27
CA ALA A 103 14.97 7.32 19.74
C ALA A 103 15.91 6.38 20.53
N LEU A 104 15.81 6.38 21.86
CA LEU A 104 16.53 5.45 22.75
C LEU A 104 16.07 3.99 22.52
N LEU A 105 14.77 3.75 22.45
CA LEU A 105 14.21 2.42 22.17
C LEU A 105 14.74 1.84 20.86
N LEU A 106 14.86 2.67 19.82
CA LEU A 106 15.38 2.28 18.52
C LEU A 106 16.90 2.39 18.41
N ARG A 107 17.61 2.76 19.48
CA ARG A 107 19.08 2.95 19.52
C ARG A 107 19.60 3.91 18.47
N ASN A 108 18.84 4.95 18.17
CA ASN A 108 19.15 5.96 17.15
C ASN A 108 18.81 7.37 17.66
N PRO A 109 19.75 8.06 18.34
CA PRO A 109 19.51 9.39 18.89
C PRO A 109 19.09 10.44 17.85
N ASP A 110 19.59 10.31 16.62
CA ASP A 110 19.30 11.23 15.51
C ASP A 110 17.81 11.22 15.08
N LEU A 111 17.04 10.22 15.54
CA LEU A 111 15.58 10.18 15.30
C LEU A 111 14.82 11.24 16.12
N ALA A 112 15.29 11.60 17.30
CA ALA A 112 14.56 12.48 18.20
C ALA A 112 14.21 13.84 17.55
N PRO A 113 15.15 14.61 16.96
CA PRO A 113 14.83 15.88 16.33
C PRO A 113 13.88 15.71 15.12
N LEU A 114 13.98 14.59 14.40
CA LEU A 114 13.12 14.31 13.25
C LEU A 114 11.68 14.02 13.68
N ILE A 115 11.50 13.21 14.73
CA ILE A 115 10.19 12.90 15.30
C ILE A 115 9.55 14.16 15.91
N LYS A 116 10.34 15.00 16.61
CA LYS A 116 9.88 16.29 17.15
C LYS A 116 9.38 17.21 16.04
N ALA A 117 10.12 17.35 14.96
CA ALA A 117 9.70 18.15 13.81
C ALA A 117 8.42 17.60 13.16
N LEU A 118 8.35 16.29 12.93
CA LEU A 118 7.17 15.64 12.34
C LEU A 118 5.92 15.73 13.22
N SER A 119 6.06 15.76 14.56
CA SER A 119 4.91 15.87 15.46
C SER A 119 4.10 17.14 15.23
N LEU A 120 4.71 18.20 14.71
CA LEU A 120 4.03 19.46 14.35
C LEU A 120 2.94 19.26 13.28
N ALA A 121 3.05 18.20 12.47
CA ALA A 121 2.01 17.85 11.49
C ALA A 121 0.64 17.63 12.16
N PHE A 122 0.61 17.11 13.39
CA PHE A 122 -0.64 16.83 14.10
C PHE A 122 -1.37 18.08 14.60
N ILE A 123 -0.70 19.22 14.67
CA ILE A 123 -1.36 20.51 14.88
C ILE A 123 -2.14 20.89 13.61
N VAL A 124 -1.59 20.59 12.43
CA VAL A 124 -2.10 21.04 11.14
C VAL A 124 -3.16 20.11 10.55
N ILE A 125 -2.90 18.80 10.54
CA ILE A 125 -3.73 17.76 9.88
C ILE A 125 -5.22 17.85 10.25
N PRO A 126 -5.64 17.96 11.52
CA PRO A 126 -7.04 17.92 11.90
C PRO A 126 -7.88 19.01 11.26
N HIS A 127 -7.30 20.18 11.00
CA HIS A 127 -7.99 21.32 10.41
C HIS A 127 -8.45 21.10 8.95
N GLY A 128 -7.85 20.14 8.23
CA GLY A 128 -8.23 19.79 6.85
C GLY A 128 -9.03 18.50 6.73
N GLN A 129 -8.86 17.58 7.67
CA GLN A 129 -9.33 16.20 7.59
C GLN A 129 -10.86 16.08 7.51
N GLN A 130 -11.58 16.83 8.33
CA GLN A 130 -13.04 16.87 8.30
C GLN A 130 -13.59 17.40 6.98
N TYR A 131 -12.99 18.44 6.42
CA TYR A 131 -13.41 18.99 5.14
C TYR A 131 -13.20 18.00 4.00
N ARG A 132 -12.09 17.25 4.04
CA ARG A 132 -11.85 16.14 3.11
C ARG A 132 -12.95 15.08 3.20
N ALA A 133 -13.35 14.68 4.42
CA ALA A 133 -14.42 13.70 4.64
C ALA A 133 -15.79 14.21 4.12
N LEU A 134 -16.13 15.47 4.36
CA LEU A 134 -17.35 16.10 3.83
C LEU A 134 -17.34 16.16 2.29
N MET A 135 -16.22 16.58 1.67
CA MET A 135 -16.08 16.59 0.22
C MET A 135 -16.20 15.18 -0.37
N GLN A 136 -15.70 14.16 0.34
CA GLN A 136 -15.84 12.74 -0.06
C GLN A 136 -17.30 12.29 0.03
N LYS A 137 -18.02 12.69 1.06
CA LYS A 137 -19.47 12.44 1.21
C LYS A 137 -20.28 13.06 0.08
N GLU A 138 -19.87 14.24 -0.40
CA GLU A 138 -20.47 14.95 -1.55
C GLU A 138 -20.00 14.43 -2.91
N LEU A 139 -19.19 13.36 -2.95
CA LEU A 139 -18.61 12.78 -4.15
C LEU A 139 -17.75 13.77 -4.97
N ALA A 140 -17.16 14.78 -4.33
CA ALA A 140 -16.30 15.77 -4.96
C ALA A 140 -14.87 15.26 -5.23
N PHE A 141 -14.74 14.04 -5.76
CA PHE A 141 -13.45 13.34 -5.94
C PHE A 141 -12.47 14.07 -6.86
N SER A 142 -12.95 14.82 -7.85
CA SER A 142 -12.08 15.61 -8.73
C SER A 142 -11.35 16.73 -7.96
N LYS A 143 -12.06 17.44 -7.06
CA LYS A 143 -11.46 18.47 -6.21
C LYS A 143 -10.49 17.87 -5.20
N ILE A 144 -10.87 16.74 -4.57
CA ILE A 144 -10.00 16.02 -3.63
C ILE A 144 -8.71 15.61 -4.34
N GLY A 145 -8.81 14.97 -5.50
CA GLY A 145 -7.65 14.54 -6.28
C GLY A 145 -6.74 15.69 -6.71
N ALA A 146 -7.32 16.81 -7.14
CA ALA A 146 -6.54 18.01 -7.50
C ALA A 146 -5.78 18.58 -6.30
N ILE A 147 -6.45 18.74 -5.14
CA ILE A 147 -5.82 19.24 -3.90
C ILE A 147 -4.70 18.30 -3.45
N GLU A 148 -4.96 16.99 -3.40
CA GLU A 148 -3.96 16.01 -2.97
C GLU A 148 -2.76 15.98 -3.91
N THR A 149 -2.96 15.96 -5.23
CA THR A 149 -1.88 15.94 -6.22
C THR A 149 -1.04 17.22 -6.17
N PHE A 150 -1.69 18.39 -6.09
CA PHE A 150 -0.97 19.65 -5.99
C PHE A 150 -0.16 19.75 -4.70
N SER A 151 -0.72 19.33 -3.56
CA SER A 151 -0.01 19.35 -2.28
C SER A 151 1.20 18.41 -2.28
N VAL A 152 1.05 17.21 -2.87
CA VAL A 152 2.16 16.27 -3.04
C VAL A 152 3.25 16.86 -3.95
N LEU A 153 2.86 17.57 -5.02
CA LEU A 153 3.82 18.24 -5.91
C LEU A 153 4.62 19.31 -5.17
N VAL A 154 3.97 20.15 -4.34
CA VAL A 154 4.66 21.14 -3.51
C VAL A 154 5.62 20.48 -2.53
N GLY A 155 5.17 19.43 -1.82
CA GLY A 155 6.03 18.66 -0.92
C GLY A 155 7.21 18.02 -1.64
N PHE A 156 6.99 17.47 -2.84
CA PHE A 156 8.03 16.93 -3.71
C PHE A 156 9.08 17.99 -4.08
N CYS A 157 8.64 19.18 -4.52
CA CYS A 157 9.55 20.26 -4.88
C CYS A 157 10.38 20.72 -3.67
N VAL A 158 9.75 20.94 -2.52
CA VAL A 158 10.44 21.36 -1.28
C VAL A 158 11.45 20.31 -0.84
N THR A 159 11.02 19.03 -0.81
CA THR A 159 11.91 17.91 -0.45
C THR A 159 13.11 17.82 -1.39
N THR A 160 12.85 17.82 -2.70
CA THR A 160 13.90 17.59 -3.70
C THR A 160 14.90 18.75 -3.75
N LEU A 161 14.40 19.99 -3.73
CA LEU A 161 15.26 21.18 -3.68
C LEU A 161 16.04 21.24 -2.37
N GLY A 162 15.37 20.97 -1.24
CA GLY A 162 16.04 20.93 0.06
C GLY A 162 17.15 19.86 0.12
N ALA A 163 16.85 18.63 -0.33
CA ALA A 163 17.81 17.53 -0.33
C ALA A 163 18.95 17.73 -1.35
N TRP A 164 18.74 18.52 -2.40
CA TRP A 164 19.82 18.88 -3.35
C TRP A 164 20.92 19.73 -2.69
N PHE A 165 20.52 20.68 -1.83
CA PHE A 165 21.49 21.56 -1.12
C PHE A 165 21.99 20.93 0.19
N TRP A 166 21.10 20.24 0.92
CA TRP A 166 21.39 19.58 2.21
C TRP A 166 20.79 18.18 2.21
N PRO A 167 21.54 17.15 1.80
CA PRO A 167 21.04 15.78 1.62
C PRO A 167 20.86 15.04 2.96
N ASN A 168 19.96 15.52 3.81
CA ASN A 168 19.62 14.94 5.10
C ASN A 168 18.11 14.66 5.25
N ALA A 169 17.76 13.81 6.23
CA ALA A 169 16.40 13.41 6.51
C ALA A 169 15.48 14.60 6.88
N MET A 170 16.01 15.65 7.51
CA MET A 170 15.24 16.82 7.93
C MET A 170 14.63 17.56 6.74
N MET A 171 15.33 17.65 5.59
CA MET A 171 14.78 18.30 4.39
C MET A 171 13.58 17.57 3.83
N ALA A 172 13.58 16.25 3.88
CA ALA A 172 12.42 15.46 3.49
C ALA A 172 11.23 15.64 4.46
N ILE A 173 11.52 15.82 5.75
CA ILE A 173 10.50 16.12 6.76
C ILE A 173 9.91 17.52 6.55
N ILE A 174 10.72 18.51 6.24
CA ILE A 174 10.24 19.87 5.89
C ILE A 174 9.32 19.80 4.66
N GLY A 175 9.68 19.03 3.64
CA GLY A 175 8.81 18.80 2.49
C GLY A 175 7.49 18.09 2.84
N TYR A 176 7.52 17.12 3.76
CA TYR A 176 6.31 16.47 4.28
C TYR A 176 5.41 17.47 5.02
N LEU A 177 6.00 18.36 5.85
CA LEU A 177 5.27 19.41 6.55
C LEU A 177 4.67 20.43 5.57
N ALA A 178 5.43 20.82 4.54
CA ALA A 178 4.95 21.70 3.48
C ALA A 178 3.75 21.09 2.71
N ASN A 179 3.85 19.81 2.31
CA ASN A 179 2.72 19.06 1.73
C ASN A 179 1.50 19.09 2.66
N THR A 180 1.70 18.79 3.95
CA THR A 180 0.63 18.74 4.95
C THR A 180 -0.03 20.09 5.14
N LEU A 181 0.76 21.16 5.24
CA LEU A 181 0.27 22.53 5.39
C LEU A 181 -0.55 22.97 4.19
N VAL A 182 -0.03 22.80 2.97
CA VAL A 182 -0.71 23.16 1.72
C VAL A 182 -2.00 22.36 1.57
N ARG A 183 -1.96 21.07 1.80
CA ARG A 183 -3.12 20.17 1.74
C ARG A 183 -4.22 20.62 2.70
N THR A 184 -3.86 20.89 3.95
CA THR A 184 -4.81 21.33 4.98
C THR A 184 -5.38 22.70 4.67
N ALA A 185 -4.56 23.64 4.23
CA ALA A 185 -5.01 25.00 3.84
C ALA A 185 -6.01 24.93 2.67
N LEU A 186 -5.71 24.16 1.63
CA LEU A 186 -6.59 24.00 0.47
C LEU A 186 -7.91 23.30 0.82
N PHE A 187 -7.88 22.25 1.64
CA PHE A 187 -9.11 21.63 2.13
C PHE A 187 -9.91 22.58 3.01
N GLY A 188 -9.26 23.31 3.91
CA GLY A 188 -9.91 24.32 4.73
C GLY A 188 -10.55 25.44 3.90
N PHE A 189 -9.82 25.99 2.93
CA PHE A 189 -10.32 27.05 2.05
C PHE A 189 -11.52 26.59 1.20
N THR A 190 -11.42 25.39 0.63
CA THR A 190 -12.49 24.82 -0.20
C THR A 190 -13.68 24.36 0.64
N GLY A 191 -13.41 23.71 1.78
CA GLY A 191 -14.42 23.08 2.62
C GLY A 191 -15.21 24.06 3.49
N ARG A 192 -14.68 25.24 3.81
CA ARG A 192 -15.41 26.33 4.51
C ARG A 192 -16.66 26.79 3.78
N LYS A 193 -16.76 26.53 2.47
CA LYS A 193 -17.97 26.78 1.66
C LYS A 193 -19.07 25.75 1.93
N ILE A 194 -18.71 24.54 2.37
CA ILE A 194 -19.63 23.43 2.67
C ILE A 194 -20.09 23.54 4.12
N TYR A 195 -19.16 23.78 5.04
CA TYR A 195 -19.40 23.78 6.47
C TYR A 195 -18.42 24.72 7.19
N ARG A 196 -18.93 25.44 8.22
CA ARG A 196 -18.11 26.23 9.14
C ARG A 196 -18.27 25.70 10.57
N PRO A 197 -17.19 25.31 11.26
CA PRO A 197 -17.27 24.84 12.63
C PRO A 197 -17.82 25.92 13.55
N GLY A 198 -18.87 25.59 14.31
CA GLY A 198 -19.36 26.41 15.40
C GLY A 198 -18.58 26.13 16.69
N LEU A 199 -18.79 26.98 17.71
CA LEU A 199 -18.21 26.78 19.05
C LEU A 199 -19.04 25.86 19.96
N HIS A 200 -20.01 25.14 19.38
CA HIS A 200 -20.87 24.22 20.11
C HIS A 200 -20.18 22.88 20.29
N PHE A 201 -20.23 22.36 21.51
CA PHE A 201 -19.57 21.10 21.88
C PHE A 201 -20.51 20.22 22.74
N SER A 202 -20.74 18.97 22.33
CA SER A 202 -21.54 17.99 23.06
C SER A 202 -21.01 16.57 22.85
N LEU A 203 -20.25 16.06 23.81
CA LEU A 203 -19.72 14.68 23.77
C LEU A 203 -20.81 13.61 23.67
N ARG A 204 -21.98 13.84 24.31
CA ARG A 204 -23.09 12.87 24.25
C ARG A 204 -23.62 12.66 22.83
N ALA A 205 -23.66 13.74 22.02
CA ALA A 205 -24.15 13.68 20.64
C ALA A 205 -23.27 12.81 19.73
N VAL A 206 -21.95 12.72 20.01
CA VAL A 206 -20.98 12.02 19.16
C VAL A 206 -20.49 10.69 19.75
N MET A 207 -20.96 10.29 20.94
CA MET A 207 -20.55 9.04 21.59
C MET A 207 -20.70 7.79 20.69
N PRO A 208 -21.79 7.62 19.90
CA PRO A 208 -21.91 6.49 18.95
C PRO A 208 -20.83 6.53 17.86
N ASN A 209 -20.44 7.74 17.41
CA ASN A 209 -19.37 7.93 16.41
C ASN A 209 -18.02 7.53 16.98
N LEU A 210 -17.73 7.93 18.22
CA LEU A 210 -16.48 7.61 18.92
C LEU A 210 -16.35 6.11 19.19
N LYS A 211 -17.42 5.45 19.61
CA LYS A 211 -17.42 3.99 19.82
C LYS A 211 -17.13 3.22 18.53
N PHE A 212 -17.75 3.62 17.41
CA PHE A 212 -17.47 3.05 16.09
C PHE A 212 -16.03 3.34 15.67
N GLY A 213 -15.58 4.61 15.81
CA GLY A 213 -14.23 5.04 15.48
C GLY A 213 -13.14 4.30 16.27
N ALA A 214 -13.33 4.06 17.56
CA ALA A 214 -12.38 3.34 18.42
C ALA A 214 -12.10 1.92 17.91
N TRP A 215 -13.13 1.15 17.55
CA TRP A 215 -12.97 -0.18 16.97
C TRP A 215 -12.21 -0.16 15.64
N LEU A 216 -12.55 0.80 14.78
CA LEU A 216 -11.89 0.95 13.49
C LEU A 216 -10.42 1.35 13.63
N THR A 217 -10.12 2.24 14.59
CA THR A 217 -8.75 2.66 14.92
C THR A 217 -7.95 1.51 15.49
N ALA A 218 -8.51 0.71 16.38
CA ALA A 218 -7.83 -0.45 16.96
C ALA A 218 -7.47 -1.48 15.88
N ASP A 219 -8.38 -1.79 14.95
CA ASP A 219 -8.11 -2.69 13.82
C ASP A 219 -7.02 -2.11 12.90
N SER A 220 -7.13 -0.83 12.57
CA SER A 220 -6.14 -0.12 11.72
C SER A 220 -4.75 -0.09 12.37
N LEU A 221 -4.68 0.10 13.68
CA LEU A 221 -3.43 0.10 14.46
C LEU A 221 -2.74 -1.26 14.42
N ILE A 222 -3.48 -2.35 14.67
CA ILE A 222 -2.95 -3.72 14.61
C ILE A 222 -2.45 -4.02 13.20
N ASN A 223 -3.23 -3.67 12.20
CA ASN A 223 -2.85 -3.90 10.80
C ASN A 223 -1.62 -3.08 10.39
N TYR A 224 -1.53 -1.83 10.86
CA TYR A 224 -0.37 -0.97 10.62
C TYR A 224 0.90 -1.53 11.29
N LEU A 225 0.81 -1.96 12.55
CA LEU A 225 1.92 -2.60 13.27
C LEU A 225 2.39 -3.86 12.52
N ASN A 226 1.49 -4.73 12.13
CA ASN A 226 1.80 -5.95 11.36
C ASN A 226 2.53 -5.65 10.05
N THR A 227 2.20 -4.55 9.41
CA THR A 227 2.80 -4.18 8.12
C THR A 227 4.21 -3.60 8.30
N ASN A 228 4.44 -2.84 9.38
CA ASN A 228 5.67 -2.08 9.60
C ASN A 228 6.60 -2.67 10.64
N LEU A 229 6.19 -3.76 11.31
CA LEU A 229 6.98 -4.41 12.36
C LEU A 229 8.40 -4.76 11.91
N SER A 230 8.56 -5.27 10.69
CA SER A 230 9.87 -5.61 10.12
C SER A 230 10.80 -4.39 10.05
N THR A 231 10.27 -3.23 9.64
CA THR A 231 11.05 -1.99 9.57
C THR A 231 11.50 -1.54 10.96
N LEU A 232 10.61 -1.62 11.97
CA LEU A 232 10.95 -1.23 13.35
C LEU A 232 11.95 -2.20 13.98
N VAL A 233 11.80 -3.51 13.75
CA VAL A 233 12.74 -4.53 14.23
C VAL A 233 14.12 -4.36 13.59
N LEU A 234 14.15 -4.13 12.26
CA LEU A 234 15.40 -3.85 11.54
C LEU A 234 16.09 -2.59 12.08
N ALA A 235 15.32 -1.51 12.29
CA ALA A 235 15.86 -0.29 12.86
C ALA A 235 16.51 -0.53 14.22
N ARG A 236 15.88 -1.35 15.07
CA ARG A 236 16.35 -1.64 16.44
C ARG A 236 17.57 -2.57 16.48
N ILE A 237 17.64 -3.58 15.61
CA ILE A 237 18.67 -4.64 15.64
C ILE A 237 19.85 -4.28 14.75
N LEU A 238 19.59 -3.74 13.54
CA LEU A 238 20.58 -3.54 12.48
C LEU A 238 20.81 -2.07 12.12
N GLY A 239 20.05 -1.16 12.76
CA GLY A 239 20.20 0.29 12.56
C GLY A 239 19.38 0.85 11.38
N ALA A 240 19.47 2.18 11.23
CA ALA A 240 18.66 2.94 10.28
C ALA A 240 18.90 2.55 8.82
N ALA A 241 20.16 2.40 8.40
CA ALA A 241 20.51 2.06 7.02
C ALA A 241 19.85 0.75 6.55
N ALA A 242 19.81 -0.26 7.44
CA ALA A 242 19.16 -1.54 7.17
C ALA A 242 17.63 -1.39 6.96
N ALA A 243 16.99 -0.59 7.82
CA ALA A 243 15.56 -0.28 7.69
C ALA A 243 15.26 0.51 6.40
N GLY A 244 16.14 1.45 6.02
CA GLY A 244 16.05 2.21 4.77
C GLY A 244 16.13 1.32 3.53
N GLY A 245 17.14 0.46 3.46
CA GLY A 245 17.32 -0.49 2.35
C GLY A 245 16.14 -1.46 2.21
N PHE A 246 15.66 -2.02 3.33
CA PHE A 246 14.46 -2.85 3.33
C PHE A 246 13.23 -2.10 2.81
N ASN A 247 13.06 -0.84 3.20
CA ASN A 247 11.94 -0.02 2.77
C ASN A 247 11.98 0.30 1.27
N LEU A 248 13.17 0.55 0.69
CA LEU A 248 13.32 0.68 -0.77
C LEU A 248 12.79 -0.56 -1.49
N ALA A 249 13.26 -1.73 -1.10
CA ALA A 249 12.80 -3.00 -1.68
C ALA A 249 11.29 -3.23 -1.46
N TRP A 250 10.79 -2.90 -0.27
CA TRP A 250 9.37 -3.00 0.06
C TRP A 250 8.48 -2.13 -0.84
N ASN A 251 8.90 -0.90 -1.08
CA ASN A 251 8.16 0.04 -1.94
C ASN A 251 8.13 -0.42 -3.40
N LEU A 252 9.15 -1.11 -3.88
CA LEU A 252 9.14 -1.67 -5.23
C LEU A 252 8.31 -2.95 -5.35
N ALA A 253 8.43 -3.88 -4.40
CA ALA A 253 7.85 -5.21 -4.51
C ALA A 253 6.43 -5.33 -3.94
N VAL A 254 6.12 -4.65 -2.83
CA VAL A 254 4.88 -4.89 -2.06
C VAL A 254 3.87 -3.76 -2.22
N VAL A 255 4.31 -2.51 -2.29
CA VAL A 255 3.40 -1.36 -2.37
C VAL A 255 2.58 -1.35 -3.66
N PRO A 256 3.13 -1.58 -4.88
CA PRO A 256 2.33 -1.53 -6.10
C PRO A 256 1.17 -2.53 -6.10
N PRO A 257 1.35 -3.83 -5.80
CA PRO A 257 0.23 -4.76 -5.67
C PRO A 257 -0.80 -4.34 -4.63
N SER A 258 -0.37 -3.82 -3.48
CA SER A 258 -1.27 -3.40 -2.40
C SER A 258 -2.16 -2.21 -2.79
N LYS A 259 -1.72 -1.38 -3.73
CA LYS A 259 -2.49 -0.24 -4.25
C LYS A 259 -3.38 -0.61 -5.42
N LEU A 260 -2.95 -1.54 -6.28
CA LEU A 260 -3.68 -1.94 -7.49
C LEU A 260 -4.78 -2.97 -7.19
N ASN A 261 -4.52 -3.95 -6.34
CA ASN A 261 -5.47 -5.01 -6.04
C ASN A 261 -6.82 -4.52 -5.48
N PRO A 262 -6.89 -3.49 -4.60
CA PRO A 262 -8.16 -2.94 -4.14
C PRO A 262 -9.06 -2.39 -5.26
N ILE A 263 -8.51 -1.97 -6.39
CA ILE A 263 -9.30 -1.53 -7.55
C ILE A 263 -10.12 -2.69 -8.09
N ILE A 264 -9.51 -3.89 -8.16
CA ILE A 264 -10.16 -5.11 -8.64
C ILE A 264 -11.16 -5.64 -7.61
N THR A 265 -10.77 -5.70 -6.33
CA THR A 265 -11.58 -6.31 -5.27
C THR A 265 -12.81 -5.48 -4.89
N ARG A 266 -12.76 -4.14 -5.00
CA ARG A 266 -13.93 -3.26 -4.75
C ARG A 266 -15.11 -3.54 -5.67
N VAL A 267 -14.85 -3.89 -6.94
CA VAL A 267 -15.90 -4.21 -7.92
C VAL A 267 -16.54 -5.56 -7.62
N LEU A 268 -15.80 -6.48 -7.01
CA LEU A 268 -16.21 -7.86 -6.80
C LEU A 268 -16.86 -8.11 -5.43
N PHE A 269 -16.64 -7.26 -4.45
CA PHE A 269 -17.29 -7.35 -3.15
C PHE A 269 -18.83 -7.40 -3.24
N PRO A 270 -19.53 -6.49 -3.97
CA PRO A 270 -20.98 -6.57 -4.13
C PRO A 270 -21.45 -7.83 -4.85
N ALA A 271 -20.62 -8.36 -5.77
CA ALA A 271 -20.94 -9.60 -6.47
C ALA A 271 -20.87 -10.81 -5.54
N PHE A 272 -19.89 -10.87 -4.64
CA PHE A 272 -19.79 -11.92 -3.62
C PHE A 272 -20.93 -11.85 -2.61
N ALA A 273 -21.31 -10.65 -2.17
CA ALA A 273 -22.44 -10.46 -1.25
C ALA A 273 -23.77 -10.98 -1.85
N LYS A 274 -23.98 -10.84 -3.17
CA LYS A 274 -25.17 -11.38 -3.85
C LYS A 274 -25.12 -12.91 -4.04
N MET A 275 -23.96 -13.53 -3.89
CA MET A 275 -23.78 -14.99 -4.07
C MET A 275 -23.51 -15.71 -2.74
N GLN A 276 -23.63 -15.01 -1.59
CA GLN A 276 -23.24 -15.55 -0.27
C GLN A 276 -24.00 -16.84 0.11
N ASP A 277 -25.24 -17.00 -0.38
CA ASP A 277 -26.10 -18.14 -0.07
C ASP A 277 -25.81 -19.37 -0.97
N ASP A 278 -25.08 -19.19 -2.09
CA ASP A 278 -24.67 -20.25 -3.01
C ASP A 278 -23.15 -20.47 -2.88
N THR A 279 -22.77 -21.33 -1.93
CA THR A 279 -21.36 -21.63 -1.63
C THR A 279 -20.60 -22.20 -2.85
N ALA A 280 -21.26 -22.98 -3.70
CA ALA A 280 -20.61 -23.57 -4.88
C ALA A 280 -20.25 -22.49 -5.91
N ARG A 281 -21.20 -21.60 -6.21
CA ARG A 281 -21.00 -20.47 -7.10
C ARG A 281 -20.00 -19.46 -6.54
N LEU A 282 -20.07 -19.16 -5.25
CA LEU A 282 -19.12 -18.28 -4.54
C LEU A 282 -17.71 -18.82 -4.64
N ARG A 283 -17.49 -20.12 -4.40
CA ARG A 283 -16.21 -20.82 -4.48
C ARG A 283 -15.58 -20.68 -5.87
N VAL A 284 -16.31 -21.01 -6.93
CA VAL A 284 -15.81 -20.93 -8.31
C VAL A 284 -15.39 -19.50 -8.66
N ASN A 285 -16.22 -18.50 -8.34
CA ASN A 285 -15.93 -17.11 -8.65
C ASN A 285 -14.78 -16.55 -7.80
N PHE A 286 -14.66 -16.98 -6.55
CA PHE A 286 -13.56 -16.57 -5.68
C PHE A 286 -12.20 -17.08 -6.18
N TYR A 287 -12.09 -18.36 -6.56
CA TYR A 287 -10.83 -18.89 -7.11
C TYR A 287 -10.50 -18.34 -8.50
N LYS A 288 -11.50 -18.03 -9.32
CA LYS A 288 -11.32 -17.25 -10.55
C LYS A 288 -10.69 -15.88 -10.25
N LEU A 289 -11.17 -15.18 -9.20
CA LEU A 289 -10.61 -13.89 -8.80
C LEU A 289 -9.16 -14.01 -8.33
N ILE A 290 -8.83 -14.99 -7.48
CA ILE A 290 -7.44 -15.24 -7.05
C ILE A 290 -6.55 -15.42 -8.28
N SER A 291 -6.98 -16.26 -9.24
CA SER A 291 -6.22 -16.49 -10.48
C SER A 291 -6.06 -15.21 -11.31
N LEU A 292 -7.10 -14.38 -11.43
CA LEU A 292 -7.02 -13.10 -12.15
C LEU A 292 -6.04 -12.12 -11.50
N VAL A 293 -6.10 -11.97 -10.17
CA VAL A 293 -5.14 -11.16 -9.41
C VAL A 293 -3.72 -11.69 -9.61
N GLY A 294 -3.56 -13.02 -9.58
CA GLY A 294 -2.27 -13.68 -9.83
C GLY A 294 -1.74 -13.44 -11.24
N ILE A 295 -2.59 -13.54 -12.28
CA ILE A 295 -2.21 -13.32 -13.69
C ILE A 295 -1.62 -11.92 -13.91
N ILE A 296 -2.08 -10.92 -13.14
CA ILE A 296 -1.55 -9.55 -13.23
C ILE A 296 -0.26 -9.40 -12.42
N ASN A 297 -0.23 -9.90 -11.18
CA ASN A 297 0.86 -9.64 -10.25
C ASN A 297 2.08 -10.56 -10.45
N PHE A 298 1.89 -11.84 -10.86
CA PHE A 298 3.00 -12.79 -10.96
C PHE A 298 4.02 -12.42 -12.04
N PRO A 299 3.61 -12.10 -13.29
CA PRO A 299 4.58 -11.69 -14.31
C PRO A 299 5.33 -10.41 -13.92
N ALA A 300 4.64 -9.45 -13.29
CA ALA A 300 5.24 -8.19 -12.88
C ALA A 300 6.29 -8.39 -11.77
N LEU A 301 5.96 -9.17 -10.74
CA LEU A 301 6.86 -9.37 -9.59
C LEU A 301 7.98 -10.36 -9.90
N LEU A 302 7.72 -11.43 -10.65
CA LEU A 302 8.78 -12.34 -11.10
C LEU A 302 9.67 -11.68 -12.15
N GLY A 303 9.11 -10.83 -13.01
CA GLY A 303 9.89 -9.99 -13.91
C GLY A 303 10.81 -9.04 -13.13
N LEU A 304 10.27 -8.34 -12.11
CA LEU A 304 11.05 -7.47 -11.23
C LEU A 304 12.17 -8.23 -10.48
N LEU A 305 11.89 -9.46 -10.05
CA LEU A 305 12.88 -10.33 -9.41
C LEU A 305 14.06 -10.57 -10.34
N VAL A 306 13.80 -10.89 -11.62
CA VAL A 306 14.85 -11.17 -12.63
C VAL A 306 15.69 -9.93 -12.94
N VAL A 307 15.06 -8.75 -13.05
CA VAL A 307 15.75 -7.51 -13.44
C VAL A 307 16.26 -6.70 -12.25
N SER A 308 16.14 -7.21 -11.03
CA SER A 308 16.49 -6.51 -9.78
C SER A 308 17.93 -6.03 -9.73
N ASP A 309 18.87 -6.82 -10.29
CA ASP A 309 20.30 -6.53 -10.40
C ASP A 309 20.60 -5.29 -11.26
N LYS A 310 19.69 -4.89 -12.12
CA LYS A 310 19.80 -3.70 -12.97
C LYS A 310 18.90 -2.57 -12.48
N VAL A 311 17.72 -2.88 -11.98
CA VAL A 311 16.76 -1.89 -11.47
C VAL A 311 17.31 -1.15 -10.25
N VAL A 312 17.91 -1.87 -9.29
CA VAL A 312 18.40 -1.25 -8.05
C VAL A 312 19.53 -0.25 -8.33
N PRO A 313 20.65 -0.59 -9.00
CA PRO A 313 21.70 0.38 -9.25
C PRO A 313 21.25 1.49 -10.20
N LEU A 314 20.38 1.20 -11.17
CA LEU A 314 19.89 2.21 -12.10
C LEU A 314 18.97 3.23 -11.44
N LEU A 315 18.08 2.81 -10.54
CA LEU A 315 17.17 3.72 -9.84
C LEU A 315 17.86 4.41 -8.65
N PHE A 316 18.51 3.65 -7.79
CA PHE A 316 18.97 4.13 -6.49
C PHE A 316 20.47 4.39 -6.42
N GLY A 317 21.26 3.86 -7.36
CA GLY A 317 22.71 3.90 -7.38
C GLY A 317 23.37 2.65 -6.78
N GLU A 318 24.64 2.43 -7.11
CA GLU A 318 25.41 1.22 -6.75
C GLU A 318 25.56 1.00 -5.24
N LYS A 319 25.51 2.07 -4.45
CA LYS A 319 25.55 1.99 -2.97
C LYS A 319 24.42 1.14 -2.38
N TRP A 320 23.35 0.87 -3.15
CA TRP A 320 22.20 0.07 -2.74
C TRP A 320 22.24 -1.37 -3.27
N ASN A 321 23.36 -1.83 -3.85
CA ASN A 321 23.47 -3.20 -4.38
C ASN A 321 23.18 -4.29 -3.32
N SER A 322 23.45 -4.02 -2.05
CA SER A 322 23.08 -4.92 -0.94
C SER A 322 21.58 -5.13 -0.78
N VAL A 323 20.75 -4.28 -1.38
CA VAL A 323 19.27 -4.39 -1.36
C VAL A 323 18.75 -5.39 -2.40
N ILE A 324 19.56 -5.77 -3.41
CA ILE A 324 19.13 -6.68 -4.48
C ILE A 324 18.55 -7.99 -3.95
N PRO A 325 19.25 -8.78 -3.09
CA PRO A 325 18.70 -10.03 -2.58
C PRO A 325 17.44 -9.81 -1.71
N VAL A 326 17.38 -8.69 -0.99
CA VAL A 326 16.19 -8.30 -0.22
C VAL A 326 15.01 -8.05 -1.14
N LEU A 327 15.21 -7.32 -2.25
CA LEU A 327 14.18 -7.08 -3.26
C LEU A 327 13.69 -8.38 -3.89
N GLN A 328 14.59 -9.29 -4.25
CA GLN A 328 14.24 -10.59 -4.83
C GLN A 328 13.33 -11.40 -3.89
N LEU A 329 13.69 -11.49 -2.61
CA LEU A 329 12.87 -12.16 -1.60
C LEU A 329 11.53 -11.46 -1.37
N LEU A 330 11.52 -10.13 -1.34
CA LEU A 330 10.28 -9.36 -1.19
C LEU A 330 9.37 -9.45 -2.42
N CYS A 331 9.88 -9.68 -3.62
CA CYS A 331 9.05 -10.02 -4.77
C CYS A 331 8.24 -11.30 -4.52
N LEU A 332 8.84 -12.34 -3.94
CA LEU A 332 8.13 -13.58 -3.55
C LEU A 332 7.10 -13.32 -2.45
N VAL A 333 7.44 -12.50 -1.46
CA VAL A 333 6.49 -12.05 -0.44
C VAL A 333 5.32 -11.29 -1.07
N GLY A 334 5.61 -10.38 -2.01
CA GLY A 334 4.62 -9.60 -2.75
C GLY A 334 3.62 -10.48 -3.51
N LEU A 335 4.10 -11.54 -4.16
CA LEU A 335 3.26 -12.54 -4.83
C LEU A 335 2.25 -13.17 -3.88
N LEU A 336 2.73 -13.69 -2.76
CA LEU A 336 1.89 -14.36 -1.77
C LEU A 336 0.90 -13.38 -1.11
N ARG A 337 1.31 -12.13 -0.88
CA ARG A 337 0.41 -11.08 -0.34
C ARG A 337 -0.65 -10.66 -1.35
N ALA A 338 -0.30 -10.57 -2.64
CA ALA A 338 -1.25 -10.18 -3.69
C ALA A 338 -2.45 -11.11 -3.76
N ILE A 339 -2.21 -12.43 -3.70
CA ILE A 339 -3.27 -13.45 -3.72
C ILE A 339 -4.05 -13.54 -2.41
N GLY A 340 -3.48 -13.12 -1.28
CA GLY A 340 -4.18 -13.04 0.00
C GLY A 340 -5.17 -11.87 0.09
N ASN A 341 -5.02 -10.83 -0.71
CA ASN A 341 -5.81 -9.61 -0.64
C ASN A 341 -7.34 -9.83 -0.85
N PRO A 342 -7.81 -10.66 -1.80
CA PRO A 342 -9.23 -10.94 -1.99
C PRO A 342 -9.92 -11.64 -0.81
N VAL A 343 -9.18 -12.33 0.06
CA VAL A 343 -9.73 -13.08 1.21
C VAL A 343 -10.48 -12.15 2.17
N GLY A 344 -9.96 -10.95 2.43
CA GLY A 344 -10.65 -9.96 3.26
C GLY A 344 -12.03 -9.58 2.71
N SER A 345 -12.15 -9.40 1.39
CA SER A 345 -13.43 -9.10 0.73
C SER A 345 -14.42 -10.26 0.82
N LEU A 346 -13.94 -11.51 0.74
CA LEU A 346 -14.77 -12.70 0.92
C LEU A 346 -15.33 -12.77 2.35
N LEU A 347 -14.47 -12.60 3.36
CA LEU A 347 -14.86 -12.67 4.76
C LEU A 347 -15.86 -11.55 5.14
N MET A 348 -15.68 -10.36 4.59
CA MET A 348 -16.64 -9.25 4.73
C MET A 348 -17.98 -9.60 4.08
N ALA A 349 -17.98 -10.15 2.86
CA ALA A 349 -19.19 -10.50 2.11
C ALA A 349 -20.00 -11.63 2.78
N THR A 350 -19.32 -12.53 3.52
CA THR A 350 -19.94 -13.65 4.23
C THR A 350 -20.13 -13.38 5.73
N SER A 351 -19.94 -12.14 6.19
CA SER A 351 -20.08 -11.73 7.60
C SER A 351 -19.17 -12.49 8.58
N ARG A 352 -18.03 -13.02 8.12
CA ARG A 352 -17.06 -13.80 8.92
C ARG A 352 -15.81 -12.99 9.28
N VAL A 353 -15.98 -11.72 9.61
CA VAL A 353 -14.88 -10.80 9.99
C VAL A 353 -14.18 -11.25 11.28
N ASP A 354 -14.88 -11.97 12.14
CA ASP A 354 -14.34 -12.61 13.35
C ASP A 354 -13.13 -13.51 13.07
N LEU A 355 -13.22 -14.32 12.01
CA LEU A 355 -12.12 -15.19 11.58
C LEU A 355 -10.90 -14.38 11.12
N SER A 356 -11.13 -13.30 10.38
CA SER A 356 -10.05 -12.40 9.92
C SER A 356 -9.29 -11.81 11.11
N PHE A 357 -10.01 -11.29 12.11
CA PHE A 357 -9.41 -10.70 13.30
C PHE A 357 -8.56 -11.70 14.07
N LYS A 358 -9.12 -12.87 14.42
CA LYS A 358 -8.42 -13.93 15.15
C LYS A 358 -7.16 -14.37 14.41
N PHE A 359 -7.27 -14.51 13.09
CA PHE A 359 -6.15 -14.91 12.25
C PHE A 359 -5.06 -13.84 12.17
N ASN A 360 -5.41 -12.56 12.08
CA ASN A 360 -4.45 -11.46 12.10
C ASN A 360 -3.70 -11.37 13.42
N VAL A 361 -4.38 -11.55 14.55
CA VAL A 361 -3.75 -11.61 15.88
C VAL A 361 -2.76 -12.78 15.97
N PHE A 362 -3.18 -13.99 15.58
CA PHE A 362 -2.30 -15.16 15.55
C PHE A 362 -1.07 -14.91 14.68
N LYS A 363 -1.26 -14.36 13.49
CA LYS A 363 -0.19 -14.01 12.56
C LYS A 363 0.82 -13.04 13.17
N THR A 364 0.37 -12.05 13.96
CA THR A 364 1.27 -11.11 14.66
C THR A 364 2.24 -11.85 15.56
N PHE A 365 1.74 -12.79 16.38
CA PHE A 365 2.58 -13.58 17.26
C PHE A 365 3.57 -14.47 16.50
N LEU A 366 3.20 -14.94 15.32
CA LEU A 366 4.08 -15.74 14.48
C LEU A 366 5.18 -14.86 13.84
N PHE A 367 4.87 -13.63 13.46
CA PHE A 367 5.82 -12.72 12.81
C PHE A 367 7.03 -12.38 13.69
N ILE A 368 6.79 -12.08 14.96
CA ILE A 368 7.82 -11.53 15.87
C ILE A 368 9.03 -12.48 15.98
N PRO A 369 8.89 -13.77 16.36
CA PRO A 369 10.04 -14.65 16.52
C PRO A 369 10.78 -14.92 15.22
N PHE A 370 10.09 -15.07 14.08
CA PHE A 370 10.73 -15.32 12.79
C PHE A 370 11.56 -14.13 12.30
N ILE A 371 11.06 -12.91 12.50
CA ILE A 371 11.78 -11.70 12.11
C ILE A 371 12.99 -11.47 13.00
N ILE A 372 12.85 -11.66 14.33
CA ILE A 372 13.96 -11.49 15.27
C ILE A 372 15.02 -12.54 15.03
N ALA A 373 14.65 -13.81 14.95
CA ALA A 373 15.58 -14.91 14.69
C ALA A 373 16.30 -14.72 13.35
N GLY A 374 15.57 -14.38 12.29
CA GLY A 374 16.15 -14.06 11.00
C GLY A 374 17.15 -12.92 11.05
N GLY A 375 16.81 -11.84 11.76
CA GLY A 375 17.69 -10.68 11.92
C GLY A 375 18.98 -10.97 12.65
N LEU A 376 18.92 -11.80 13.66
CA LEU A 376 20.10 -12.24 14.42
C LEU A 376 20.97 -13.23 13.63
N TRP A 377 20.35 -14.05 12.75
CA TRP A 377 21.07 -15.06 12.00
C TRP A 377 21.80 -14.50 10.75
N HIS A 378 21.13 -13.69 9.94
CA HIS A 378 21.66 -13.22 8.65
C HIS A 378 21.28 -11.80 8.27
N GLY A 379 21.15 -10.93 9.27
CA GLY A 379 20.90 -9.50 9.08
C GLY A 379 19.62 -9.20 8.30
N VAL A 380 19.65 -8.24 7.37
CA VAL A 380 18.47 -7.80 6.59
C VAL A 380 17.89 -8.94 5.75
N THR A 381 18.76 -9.73 5.12
CA THR A 381 18.34 -10.89 4.31
C THR A 381 17.66 -11.93 5.18
N GLY A 382 18.17 -12.18 6.40
CA GLY A 382 17.57 -13.09 7.37
C GLY A 382 16.19 -12.64 7.84
N VAL A 383 16.00 -11.34 8.14
CA VAL A 383 14.67 -10.77 8.42
C VAL A 383 13.72 -11.01 7.25
N THR A 384 14.20 -10.81 6.02
CA THR A 384 13.38 -10.97 4.82
C THR A 384 13.03 -12.44 4.57
N LEU A 385 13.94 -13.36 4.83
CA LEU A 385 13.68 -14.82 4.80
C LEU A 385 12.67 -15.23 5.87
N GLY A 386 12.81 -14.73 7.10
CA GLY A 386 11.84 -14.94 8.17
C GLY A 386 10.44 -14.42 7.76
N PHE A 387 10.40 -13.24 7.14
CA PHE A 387 9.16 -12.69 6.60
C PHE A 387 8.55 -13.58 5.52
N LEU A 388 9.37 -14.07 4.57
CA LEU A 388 8.92 -14.99 3.53
C LEU A 388 8.40 -16.31 4.11
N ALA A 389 9.11 -16.90 5.08
CA ALA A 389 8.68 -18.11 5.75
C ALA A 389 7.31 -17.96 6.41
N VAL A 390 7.11 -16.88 7.18
CA VAL A 390 5.81 -16.56 7.77
C VAL A 390 4.75 -16.35 6.70
N GLN A 391 5.07 -15.70 5.58
CA GLN A 391 4.10 -15.48 4.51
C GLN A 391 3.70 -16.79 3.81
N VAL A 392 4.62 -17.74 3.65
CA VAL A 392 4.32 -19.10 3.14
C VAL A 392 3.38 -19.81 4.12
N ILE A 393 3.73 -19.85 5.42
CA ILE A 393 2.88 -20.43 6.46
C ILE A 393 1.50 -19.77 6.46
N ASN A 394 1.44 -18.46 6.40
CA ASN A 394 0.20 -17.69 6.33
C ASN A 394 -0.65 -18.08 5.10
N THR A 395 -0.04 -18.28 3.94
CA THR A 395 -0.75 -18.68 2.72
C THR A 395 -1.36 -20.08 2.86
N VAL A 396 -0.65 -21.01 3.47
CA VAL A 396 -1.17 -22.35 3.77
C VAL A 396 -2.30 -22.30 4.80
N LEU A 397 -2.08 -21.61 5.92
CA LEU A 397 -3.08 -21.46 6.98
C LEU A 397 -4.33 -20.68 6.53
N THR A 398 -4.20 -19.75 5.60
CA THR A 398 -5.34 -19.05 4.99
C THR A 398 -6.36 -20.02 4.43
N TYR A 399 -5.93 -21.09 3.76
CA TYR A 399 -6.86 -22.12 3.29
C TYR A 399 -7.58 -22.81 4.45
N PHE A 400 -6.85 -23.33 5.43
CA PHE A 400 -7.44 -24.13 6.50
C PHE A 400 -8.31 -23.33 7.47
N VAL A 401 -7.87 -22.12 7.82
CA VAL A 401 -8.51 -21.27 8.85
C VAL A 401 -9.56 -20.34 8.27
N LEU A 402 -9.36 -19.81 7.06
CA LEU A 402 -10.24 -18.78 6.50
C LEU A 402 -11.11 -19.29 5.35
N LEU A 403 -10.54 -20.05 4.40
CA LEU A 403 -11.27 -20.43 3.19
C LEU A 403 -12.10 -21.69 3.39
N LYS A 404 -11.55 -22.74 4.00
CA LYS A 404 -12.27 -24.00 4.22
C LYS A 404 -13.57 -23.86 5.02
N PRO A 405 -13.64 -23.03 6.11
CA PRO A 405 -14.89 -22.83 6.84
C PRO A 405 -15.97 -22.07 6.06
N VAL A 406 -15.58 -21.27 5.04
CA VAL A 406 -16.50 -20.43 4.27
C VAL A 406 -16.89 -21.07 2.95
N LEU A 407 -15.93 -21.67 2.24
CA LEU A 407 -16.10 -22.20 0.88
C LEU A 407 -16.23 -23.74 0.84
N GLY A 408 -16.06 -24.41 1.99
CA GLY A 408 -15.99 -25.86 2.06
C GLY A 408 -14.65 -26.45 1.57
N PRO A 409 -14.53 -27.80 1.55
CA PRO A 409 -13.33 -28.47 1.13
C PRO A 409 -13.02 -28.20 -0.36
N SER A 410 -11.92 -27.50 -0.65
CA SER A 410 -11.58 -27.04 -2.01
C SER A 410 -10.06 -26.82 -2.18
N TYR A 411 -9.23 -27.61 -1.51
CA TYR A 411 -7.77 -27.42 -1.50
C TYR A 411 -7.15 -27.50 -2.90
N ARG A 412 -7.67 -28.41 -3.74
CA ARG A 412 -7.19 -28.53 -5.14
C ARG A 412 -7.48 -27.29 -5.95
N ASP A 413 -8.67 -26.71 -5.80
CA ASP A 413 -9.05 -25.48 -6.51
C ASP A 413 -8.20 -24.30 -6.04
N TYR A 414 -7.92 -24.24 -4.72
CA TYR A 414 -7.03 -23.23 -4.15
C TYR A 414 -5.61 -23.35 -4.74
N LEU A 415 -5.00 -24.52 -4.69
CA LEU A 415 -3.66 -24.73 -5.26
C LEU A 415 -3.64 -24.45 -6.76
N TYR A 416 -4.67 -24.87 -7.49
CA TYR A 416 -4.76 -24.61 -8.93
C TYR A 416 -4.87 -23.11 -9.23
N SER A 417 -5.59 -22.35 -8.41
CA SER A 417 -5.72 -20.89 -8.54
C SER A 417 -4.39 -20.15 -8.34
N LEU A 418 -3.44 -20.74 -7.61
CA LEU A 418 -2.07 -20.23 -7.43
C LEU A 418 -1.14 -20.70 -8.56
N TRP A 419 -1.28 -21.97 -8.96
CA TRP A 419 -0.40 -22.59 -9.95
C TRP A 419 -0.59 -22.02 -11.35
N LEU A 420 -1.84 -21.74 -11.75
CA LEU A 420 -2.14 -21.21 -13.08
C LEU A 420 -1.41 -19.89 -13.38
N PRO A 421 -1.51 -18.84 -12.55
CA PRO A 421 -0.74 -17.59 -12.75
C PRO A 421 0.77 -17.80 -12.75
N PHE A 422 1.28 -18.67 -11.88
CA PHE A 422 2.69 -18.97 -11.80
C PHE A 422 3.20 -19.58 -13.11
N ARG A 423 2.52 -20.60 -13.63
CA ARG A 423 2.84 -21.23 -14.91
C ARG A 423 2.81 -20.25 -16.08
N LEU A 424 1.84 -19.33 -16.11
CA LEU A 424 1.72 -18.31 -17.15
C LEU A 424 2.81 -17.24 -17.08
N ALA A 425 3.40 -17.04 -15.91
CA ALA A 425 4.49 -16.08 -15.73
C ALA A 425 5.88 -16.66 -16.09
N LEU A 426 6.05 -17.99 -16.13
CA LEU A 426 7.35 -18.62 -16.41
C LEU A 426 7.97 -18.17 -17.76
N PRO A 427 7.23 -18.07 -18.89
CA PRO A 427 7.81 -17.56 -20.14
C PRO A 427 8.32 -16.13 -20.02
N THR A 428 7.68 -15.27 -19.22
CA THR A 428 8.14 -13.90 -18.93
C THR A 428 9.51 -13.93 -18.26
N VAL A 429 9.65 -14.77 -17.23
CA VAL A 429 10.92 -14.96 -16.50
C VAL A 429 12.00 -15.46 -17.43
N ALA A 430 11.71 -16.52 -18.21
CA ALA A 430 12.68 -17.13 -19.12
C ALA A 430 13.15 -16.15 -20.20
N ALA A 431 12.20 -15.45 -20.85
CA ALA A 431 12.52 -14.47 -21.88
C ALA A 431 13.33 -13.28 -21.34
N SER A 432 12.92 -12.71 -20.20
CA SER A 432 13.63 -11.61 -19.56
C SER A 432 15.04 -12.02 -19.12
N TYR A 433 15.19 -13.19 -18.51
CA TYR A 433 16.49 -13.72 -18.08
C TYR A 433 17.41 -14.00 -19.26
N ALA A 434 16.94 -14.71 -20.30
CA ALA A 434 17.72 -15.00 -21.50
C ALA A 434 18.19 -13.72 -22.22
N THR A 435 17.30 -12.72 -22.34
CA THR A 435 17.66 -11.40 -22.88
C THR A 435 18.75 -10.74 -22.07
N GLY A 436 18.68 -10.83 -20.74
CA GLY A 436 19.71 -10.31 -19.85
C GLY A 436 21.06 -10.96 -20.08
N LEU A 437 21.12 -12.28 -20.13
CA LEU A 437 22.35 -13.03 -20.40
C LEU A 437 22.97 -12.68 -21.76
N ALA A 438 22.14 -12.54 -22.78
CA ALA A 438 22.60 -12.28 -24.15
C ALA A 438 23.14 -10.85 -24.33
N LEU A 439 22.52 -9.85 -23.68
CA LEU A 439 22.81 -8.44 -23.95
C LEU A 439 23.76 -7.79 -22.91
N THR A 440 23.83 -8.30 -21.67
CA THR A 440 24.66 -7.71 -20.60
C THR A 440 26.14 -7.53 -21.00
N PRO A 441 26.80 -8.44 -21.73
CA PRO A 441 28.19 -8.25 -22.15
C PRO A 441 28.41 -7.14 -23.17
N HIS A 442 27.36 -6.71 -23.87
CA HIS A 442 27.50 -5.88 -25.07
C HIS A 442 26.84 -4.51 -24.96
N TRP A 443 25.89 -4.34 -24.05
CA TRP A 443 25.02 -3.16 -24.00
C TRP A 443 25.08 -2.47 -22.62
N GLN A 444 24.74 -1.17 -22.62
CA GLN A 444 24.64 -0.41 -21.38
C GLN A 444 23.50 -0.96 -20.50
N PRO A 445 23.64 -0.95 -19.16
CA PRO A 445 22.66 -1.53 -18.22
C PRO A 445 21.21 -1.03 -18.42
N ALA A 446 21.04 0.24 -18.78
CA ALA A 446 19.72 0.82 -19.02
C ALA A 446 19.05 0.23 -20.26
N LEU A 447 19.80 0.00 -21.34
CA LEU A 447 19.29 -0.62 -22.57
C LEU A 447 18.98 -2.10 -22.36
N VAL A 448 19.85 -2.80 -21.62
CA VAL A 448 19.60 -4.21 -21.23
C VAL A 448 18.32 -4.31 -20.42
N LEU A 449 18.13 -3.43 -19.44
CA LEU A 449 16.89 -3.40 -18.63
C LEU A 449 15.66 -3.16 -19.51
N ALA A 450 15.71 -2.18 -20.41
CA ALA A 450 14.59 -1.89 -21.33
C ALA A 450 14.29 -3.10 -22.22
N ALA A 451 15.31 -3.76 -22.76
CA ALA A 451 15.16 -4.97 -23.58
C ALA A 451 14.57 -6.14 -22.78
N GLN A 452 15.03 -6.37 -21.54
CA GLN A 452 14.52 -7.41 -20.65
C GLN A 452 13.03 -7.19 -20.31
N ILE A 453 12.65 -5.94 -20.02
CA ILE A 453 11.25 -5.58 -19.75
C ILE A 453 10.40 -5.79 -21.02
N ALA A 454 10.86 -5.34 -22.17
CA ALA A 454 10.16 -5.52 -23.45
C ALA A 454 9.99 -7.00 -23.79
N ALA A 455 11.06 -7.80 -23.68
CA ALA A 455 11.00 -9.24 -23.92
C ALA A 455 10.04 -9.96 -22.96
N GLY A 456 10.04 -9.59 -21.69
CA GLY A 456 9.11 -10.11 -20.68
C GLY A 456 7.65 -9.78 -20.99
N ILE A 457 7.35 -8.52 -21.36
CA ILE A 457 6.01 -8.10 -21.76
C ILE A 457 5.54 -8.84 -23.02
N LEU A 458 6.40 -8.95 -24.03
CA LEU A 458 6.06 -9.67 -25.28
C LEU A 458 5.83 -11.15 -25.03
N ALA A 459 6.68 -11.79 -24.23
CA ALA A 459 6.52 -13.21 -23.87
C ALA A 459 5.21 -13.44 -23.10
N PHE A 460 4.86 -12.54 -22.17
CA PHE A 460 3.59 -12.63 -21.44
C PHE A 460 2.39 -12.42 -22.38
N ALA A 461 2.44 -11.39 -23.22
CA ALA A 461 1.38 -11.11 -24.18
C ALA A 461 1.16 -12.31 -25.13
N LEU A 462 2.24 -12.93 -25.62
CA LEU A 462 2.19 -14.13 -26.45
C LEU A 462 1.62 -15.33 -25.68
N THR A 463 2.06 -15.54 -24.44
CA THR A 463 1.54 -16.61 -23.57
C THR A 463 0.04 -16.47 -23.34
N VAL A 464 -0.42 -15.26 -23.05
CA VAL A 464 -1.86 -14.96 -22.92
C VAL A 464 -2.57 -15.14 -24.25
N ALA A 465 -2.00 -14.67 -25.37
CA ALA A 465 -2.60 -14.79 -26.70
C ALA A 465 -2.77 -16.27 -27.13
N LEU A 466 -1.78 -17.12 -26.90
CA LEU A 466 -1.80 -18.54 -27.26
C LEU A 466 -2.58 -19.41 -26.27
N SER A 467 -2.83 -18.92 -25.05
CA SER A 467 -3.53 -19.70 -24.03
C SER A 467 -5.00 -19.94 -24.41
N ARG A 468 -5.39 -21.22 -24.39
CA ARG A 468 -6.77 -21.71 -24.57
C ARG A 468 -7.51 -21.92 -23.24
N HIS A 469 -6.93 -21.50 -22.12
CA HIS A 469 -7.53 -21.69 -20.81
C HIS A 469 -8.84 -20.91 -20.69
N PRO A 470 -9.96 -21.50 -20.18
CA PRO A 470 -11.28 -20.87 -20.13
C PRO A 470 -11.29 -19.48 -19.46
N LEU A 471 -10.56 -19.32 -18.35
CA LEU A 471 -10.42 -18.04 -17.65
C LEU A 471 -9.80 -16.97 -18.55
N ILE A 472 -8.76 -17.31 -19.31
CA ILE A 472 -8.10 -16.36 -20.22
C ILE A 472 -8.99 -16.02 -21.40
N LEU A 473 -9.76 -16.98 -21.89
CA LEU A 473 -10.75 -16.73 -22.94
C LEU A 473 -11.85 -15.77 -22.45
N GLU A 474 -12.29 -15.88 -21.18
CA GLU A 474 -13.21 -14.90 -20.57
C GLU A 474 -12.61 -13.49 -20.54
N VAL A 475 -11.33 -13.36 -20.18
CA VAL A 475 -10.61 -12.07 -20.16
C VAL A 475 -10.42 -11.49 -21.56
N LYS A 476 -10.20 -12.33 -22.56
CA LYS A 476 -10.05 -11.92 -23.97
C LYS A 476 -11.36 -11.44 -24.61
N ARG A 477 -12.53 -11.94 -24.18
CA ARG A 477 -13.84 -11.64 -24.81
C ARG A 477 -14.14 -10.15 -25.03
N PRO A 478 -13.89 -9.23 -24.06
CA PRO A 478 -14.10 -7.79 -24.27
C PRO A 478 -13.20 -7.20 -25.36
N PHE A 479 -11.97 -7.69 -25.48
CA PHE A 479 -10.98 -7.22 -26.46
C PHE A 479 -11.26 -7.78 -27.86
N CYS A 480 -11.91 -8.95 -27.97
CA CYS A 480 -12.33 -9.56 -29.26
C CYS A 480 -13.50 -8.83 -29.92
N ARG A 481 -14.14 -7.86 -29.27
CA ARG A 481 -15.16 -7.00 -29.89
C ARG A 481 -14.56 -5.94 -30.82
N ASN A 482 -13.28 -5.66 -30.73
CA ASN A 482 -12.59 -4.71 -31.60
C ASN A 482 -12.04 -5.43 -32.85
N PRO A 483 -12.44 -5.06 -34.11
CA PRO A 483 -12.10 -5.82 -35.32
C PRO A 483 -10.60 -5.95 -35.59
N THR A 484 -9.79 -4.96 -35.21
CA THR A 484 -8.33 -4.97 -35.36
C THR A 484 -7.60 -5.93 -34.39
N LEU A 485 -8.12 -6.13 -33.19
CA LEU A 485 -7.56 -7.06 -32.20
C LEU A 485 -8.03 -8.51 -32.39
N LYS A 486 -9.13 -8.70 -33.14
CA LYS A 486 -9.69 -10.02 -33.43
C LYS A 486 -8.77 -10.89 -34.32
N VAL A 487 -7.98 -10.25 -35.17
CA VAL A 487 -7.02 -10.93 -36.08
C VAL A 487 -5.80 -11.43 -35.26
N LEU A 488 -5.26 -10.62 -34.37
CA LEU A 488 -4.11 -10.97 -33.51
C LEU A 488 -4.42 -12.05 -32.46
N LEU A 489 -5.68 -12.14 -32.02
CA LEU A 489 -6.11 -13.10 -30.99
C LEU A 489 -6.70 -14.40 -31.53
N ARG A 490 -6.92 -14.50 -32.89
CA ARG A 490 -7.41 -15.68 -33.58
C ARG A 490 -6.33 -16.52 -34.26
N ALA A 491 -5.10 -16.04 -34.33
CA ALA A 491 -3.98 -16.76 -34.94
C ALA A 491 -3.37 -17.85 -34.04
N GLY A 492 -4.14 -18.38 -33.07
CA GLY A 492 -3.74 -19.46 -32.20
C GLY A 492 -4.88 -20.44 -31.94
#